data_419695217f165e19f7c9a75d9c9595b8
#
_entry.id   419695217f165e19f7c9a75d9c9595b8
#
_cell.length_a   1.000
_cell.length_b   1.000
_cell.length_c   1.000
_cell.angle_alpha   90.00
_cell.angle_beta   90.00
_cell.angle_gamma   90.00
#
_symmetry.space_group_name_H-M   'P 1'
#
loop_
_entity.id
_entity.type
_entity.pdbx_description
1 polymer ?
#
loop_
_entity_poly.entity_id
_entity_poly.type
_entity_poly.pdbx_seq_one_letter_code
_entity_poly.pdbx_strand_id
1 'polypeptide(L)'
;MRLILDTTLTDCILEQWDKGTSEFDPVYHHPVFQELLAHAEDFQKREIGAEQYLNELLHIGNMDLQQHRDEIVRNLKFVKRLDLSAFAKEVEAFLPKDACERMGDIYVYPMLGMGGLSLGNKIVFDPSPCPWYPADGSDEEKYLTDFIYALFRHEPHHTGCRQIRPIPTLAELRNLGDLAASMAQHMQLEGGATLCEKQCQARTLADTELECGAHELKQCYEVIQAWLRKADDEISKEDWDYYYTLWGEKQLSYRLGEFIILLLIQCGDVKSVADCMVMEPLDLLKMAYTAINEKCLENRK
;
A
#
# COMPACT_ATOMS: atom_id res chain seq x y z
N MET A 1 15.35 10.28 6.33
CA MET A 1 14.66 10.09 5.04
C MET A 1 14.37 11.44 4.40
N ARG A 2 14.35 11.55 3.06
CA ARG A 2 13.85 12.74 2.35
C ARG A 2 12.88 12.31 1.24
N LEU A 3 11.77 13.02 1.09
CA LEU A 3 10.87 12.86 -0.05
C LEU A 3 11.21 13.92 -1.10
N ILE A 4 11.40 13.50 -2.34
CA ILE A 4 11.80 14.36 -3.46
C ILE A 4 10.76 14.21 -4.57
N LEU A 5 10.05 15.28 -4.89
CA LEU A 5 9.13 15.29 -6.02
C LEU A 5 9.93 15.29 -7.34
N ASP A 6 9.67 14.31 -8.19
CA ASP A 6 10.21 14.21 -9.54
C ASP A 6 9.05 14.20 -10.55
N THR A 7 8.94 15.23 -11.34
CA THR A 7 7.87 15.38 -12.33
C THR A 7 8.30 15.02 -13.74
N THR A 8 9.53 14.51 -13.92
CA THR A 8 10.10 14.30 -15.27
C THR A 8 9.28 13.38 -16.16
N LEU A 9 8.72 12.29 -15.58
CA LEU A 9 7.85 11.39 -16.33
C LEU A 9 6.53 12.07 -16.73
N THR A 10 5.88 12.75 -15.78
CA THR A 10 4.61 13.45 -16.03
C THR A 10 4.79 14.61 -17.00
N ASP A 11 5.85 15.39 -16.84
CA ASP A 11 6.18 16.49 -17.76
C ASP A 11 6.42 15.93 -19.18
N CYS A 12 7.08 14.77 -19.31
CA CYS A 12 7.26 14.08 -20.59
C CYS A 12 5.92 13.65 -21.22
N ILE A 13 5.02 13.06 -20.43
CA ILE A 13 3.69 12.67 -20.91
C ILE A 13 2.89 13.89 -21.38
N LEU A 14 2.84 14.95 -20.58
CA LEU A 14 2.11 16.18 -20.90
C LEU A 14 2.67 16.87 -22.15
N GLU A 15 3.99 16.88 -22.32
CA GLU A 15 4.64 17.45 -23.51
C GLU A 15 4.24 16.70 -24.80
N GLN A 16 4.24 15.37 -24.79
CA GLN A 16 3.81 14.58 -25.94
C GLN A 16 2.31 14.79 -26.22
N TRP A 17 1.52 14.86 -25.20
CA TRP A 17 0.08 15.13 -25.29
C TRP A 17 -0.21 16.49 -25.94
N ASP A 18 0.49 17.54 -25.52
CA ASP A 18 0.35 18.91 -26.06
C ASP A 18 0.78 19.02 -27.51
N LYS A 19 1.70 18.17 -27.96
CA LYS A 19 2.10 18.07 -29.36
C LYS A 19 1.04 17.39 -30.24
N GLY A 20 0.02 16.77 -29.64
CA GLY A 20 -1.00 16.01 -30.36
C GLY A 20 -0.44 14.79 -31.08
N THR A 21 0.68 14.27 -30.61
CA THR A 21 1.32 13.10 -31.21
C THR A 21 0.81 11.83 -30.56
N SER A 22 0.68 10.76 -31.36
CA SER A 22 0.45 9.41 -30.88
C SER A 22 1.78 8.69 -30.54
N GLU A 23 2.92 9.35 -30.72
CA GLU A 23 4.24 8.79 -30.50
C GLU A 23 4.74 9.19 -29.12
N PHE A 24 4.66 8.25 -28.17
CA PHE A 24 5.12 8.42 -26.79
C PHE A 24 6.49 7.77 -26.53
N ASP A 25 7.32 7.62 -27.56
CA ASP A 25 8.65 7.02 -27.45
C ASP A 25 9.48 7.54 -26.26
N PRO A 26 9.54 8.86 -25.97
CA PRO A 26 10.29 9.34 -24.81
C PRO A 26 9.72 8.83 -23.47
N VAL A 27 8.39 8.62 -23.39
CA VAL A 27 7.72 8.06 -22.20
C VAL A 27 8.08 6.58 -22.07
N TYR A 28 8.00 5.82 -23.17
CA TYR A 28 8.31 4.40 -23.18
C TYR A 28 9.74 4.09 -22.73
N HIS A 29 10.69 4.98 -22.99
CA HIS A 29 12.08 4.84 -22.58
C HIS A 29 12.40 5.46 -21.21
N HIS A 30 11.42 6.08 -20.56
CA HIS A 30 11.65 6.65 -19.24
C HIS A 30 11.85 5.52 -18.20
N PRO A 31 12.92 5.57 -17.38
CA PRO A 31 13.25 4.48 -16.46
C PRO A 31 12.11 4.09 -15.52
N VAL A 32 11.39 5.07 -14.98
CA VAL A 32 10.25 4.83 -14.08
C VAL A 32 9.09 4.17 -14.79
N PHE A 33 8.82 4.55 -16.06
CA PHE A 33 7.77 3.89 -16.84
C PHE A 33 8.12 2.43 -17.11
N GLN A 34 9.37 2.11 -17.40
CA GLN A 34 9.83 0.74 -17.61
C GLN A 34 9.71 -0.12 -16.34
N GLU A 35 10.01 0.45 -15.18
CA GLU A 35 9.82 -0.25 -13.89
C GLU A 35 8.34 -0.50 -13.58
N LEU A 36 7.47 0.45 -13.89
CA LEU A 36 6.01 0.31 -13.75
C LEU A 36 5.47 -0.77 -14.69
N LEU A 37 5.92 -0.77 -15.94
CA LEU A 37 5.52 -1.79 -16.93
C LEU A 37 5.95 -3.19 -16.44
N ALA A 38 7.19 -3.35 -16.04
CA ALA A 38 7.70 -4.62 -15.52
C ALA A 38 6.93 -5.09 -14.27
N HIS A 39 6.57 -4.16 -13.38
CA HIS A 39 5.72 -4.47 -12.21
C HIS A 39 4.32 -4.94 -12.63
N ALA A 40 3.70 -4.25 -13.60
CA ALA A 40 2.37 -4.62 -14.10
C ALA A 40 2.37 -5.99 -14.80
N GLU A 41 3.42 -6.30 -15.57
CA GLU A 41 3.61 -7.60 -16.23
C GLU A 41 3.78 -8.74 -15.20
N ASP A 42 4.58 -8.52 -14.14
CA ASP A 42 4.75 -9.48 -13.05
C ASP A 42 3.42 -9.72 -12.32
N PHE A 43 2.71 -8.65 -11.97
CA PHE A 43 1.42 -8.74 -11.28
C PHE A 43 0.34 -9.44 -12.10
N GLN A 44 0.24 -9.13 -13.40
CA GLN A 44 -0.75 -9.74 -14.30
C GLN A 44 -0.31 -11.10 -14.85
N LYS A 45 0.93 -11.51 -14.62
CA LYS A 45 1.55 -12.74 -15.14
C LYS A 45 1.40 -12.86 -16.67
N ARG A 46 1.54 -11.75 -17.38
CA ARG A 46 1.48 -11.67 -18.85
C ARG A 46 2.36 -10.52 -19.36
N GLU A 47 2.89 -10.66 -20.57
CA GLU A 47 3.55 -9.55 -21.27
C GLU A 47 2.52 -8.48 -21.66
N ILE A 48 2.88 -7.23 -21.44
CA ILE A 48 2.09 -6.04 -21.80
C ILE A 48 2.97 -5.13 -22.64
N GLY A 49 2.51 -4.77 -23.84
CA GLY A 49 3.25 -3.80 -24.65
C GLY A 49 3.22 -2.41 -24.01
N ALA A 50 4.32 -1.64 -24.13
CA ALA A 50 4.43 -0.31 -23.56
C ALA A 50 3.30 0.64 -24.00
N GLU A 51 2.92 0.60 -25.29
CA GLU A 51 1.79 1.36 -25.83
C GLU A 51 0.44 0.93 -25.19
N GLN A 52 0.22 -0.37 -25.07
CA GLN A 52 -1.00 -0.87 -24.43
C GLN A 52 -1.06 -0.43 -22.96
N TYR A 53 0.05 -0.54 -22.23
CA TYR A 53 0.10 -0.16 -20.82
C TYR A 53 -0.15 1.35 -20.63
N LEU A 54 0.50 2.19 -21.42
CA LEU A 54 0.24 3.63 -21.37
C LEU A 54 -1.21 3.97 -21.72
N ASN A 55 -1.79 3.32 -22.73
CA ASN A 55 -3.21 3.52 -23.07
C ASN A 55 -4.14 3.08 -21.92
N GLU A 56 -3.85 1.97 -21.25
CA GLU A 56 -4.60 1.55 -20.06
C GLU A 56 -4.53 2.62 -18.96
N LEU A 57 -3.37 3.23 -18.72
CA LEU A 57 -3.18 4.29 -17.75
C LEU A 57 -3.89 5.60 -18.12
N LEU A 58 -3.91 5.97 -19.40
CA LEU A 58 -4.53 7.21 -19.88
C LEU A 58 -6.07 7.12 -19.97
N HIS A 59 -6.64 5.92 -20.07
CA HIS A 59 -8.08 5.70 -20.32
C HIS A 59 -8.85 5.16 -19.12
N ILE A 60 -8.31 5.26 -17.92
CA ILE A 60 -9.00 4.82 -16.71
C ILE A 60 -10.30 5.59 -16.52
N GLY A 61 -11.40 4.85 -16.44
CA GLY A 61 -12.71 5.38 -16.07
C GLY A 61 -13.50 6.07 -17.18
N ASN A 62 -13.14 5.92 -18.47
CA ASN A 62 -13.82 6.60 -19.60
C ASN A 62 -13.84 8.14 -19.48
N MET A 63 -12.87 8.73 -18.83
CA MET A 63 -12.76 10.18 -18.70
C MET A 63 -12.43 10.83 -20.05
N ASP A 64 -12.90 12.06 -20.26
CA ASP A 64 -12.42 12.90 -21.35
C ASP A 64 -10.94 13.22 -21.15
N LEU A 65 -10.11 12.89 -22.15
CA LEU A 65 -8.65 13.02 -22.04
C LEU A 65 -8.21 14.47 -21.76
N GLN A 66 -8.90 15.47 -22.34
CA GLN A 66 -8.54 16.87 -22.11
C GLN A 66 -8.88 17.31 -20.69
N GLN A 67 -10.04 16.89 -20.17
CA GLN A 67 -10.42 17.13 -18.77
C GLN A 67 -9.41 16.48 -17.83
N HIS A 68 -9.05 15.24 -18.08
CA HIS A 68 -8.05 14.50 -17.29
C HIS A 68 -6.71 15.24 -17.26
N ARG A 69 -6.23 15.70 -18.44
CA ARG A 69 -5.00 16.50 -18.54
C ARG A 69 -5.06 17.77 -17.66
N ASP A 70 -6.16 18.50 -17.73
CA ASP A 70 -6.30 19.77 -16.99
C ASP A 70 -6.35 19.52 -15.47
N GLU A 71 -6.96 18.42 -15.05
CA GLU A 71 -6.95 17.97 -13.65
C GLU A 71 -5.54 17.62 -13.17
N ILE A 72 -4.77 16.87 -13.96
CA ILE A 72 -3.37 16.55 -13.63
C ILE A 72 -2.54 17.82 -13.47
N VAL A 73 -2.64 18.75 -14.42
CA VAL A 73 -1.89 20.02 -14.37
C VAL A 73 -2.26 20.83 -13.12
N ARG A 74 -3.55 20.87 -12.77
CA ARG A 74 -4.03 21.53 -11.56
C ARG A 74 -3.48 20.87 -10.30
N ASN A 75 -3.56 19.56 -10.22
CA ASN A 75 -3.17 18.79 -9.05
C ASN A 75 -1.64 18.75 -8.86
N LEU A 76 -0.88 18.74 -9.94
CA LEU A 76 0.57 18.94 -9.90
C LEU A 76 0.95 20.28 -9.26
N LYS A 77 0.22 21.37 -9.57
CA LYS A 77 0.44 22.66 -8.92
C LYS A 77 0.19 22.62 -7.42
N PHE A 78 -0.78 21.81 -6.98
CA PHE A 78 -1.04 21.57 -5.57
C PHE A 78 0.12 20.78 -4.94
N VAL A 79 0.51 19.65 -5.49
CA VAL A 79 1.59 18.80 -4.97
C VAL A 79 2.93 19.55 -4.88
N LYS A 80 3.26 20.36 -5.89
CA LYS A 80 4.48 21.19 -5.92
C LYS A 80 4.57 22.21 -4.76
N ARG A 81 3.46 22.50 -4.07
CA ARG A 81 3.42 23.42 -2.91
C ARG A 81 3.49 22.71 -1.55
N LEU A 82 3.43 21.39 -1.53
CA LEU A 82 3.44 20.63 -0.28
C LEU A 82 4.82 20.62 0.39
N ASP A 83 4.83 20.68 1.70
CA ASP A 83 6.05 20.46 2.50
C ASP A 83 6.31 18.96 2.65
N LEU A 84 7.04 18.40 1.69
CA LEU A 84 7.40 16.98 1.72
C LEU A 84 8.28 16.60 2.93
N SER A 85 8.96 17.56 3.56
CA SER A 85 9.77 17.31 4.74
C SER A 85 8.92 17.03 5.99
N ALA A 86 7.72 17.58 6.04
CA ALA A 86 6.76 17.30 7.12
C ALA A 86 6.30 15.83 7.05
N PHE A 87 5.92 15.34 5.85
CA PHE A 87 5.53 13.95 5.65
C PHE A 87 6.65 12.97 5.99
N ALA A 88 7.88 13.28 5.63
CA ALA A 88 9.03 12.46 5.99
C ALA A 88 9.12 12.24 7.51
N LYS A 89 8.96 13.31 8.31
CA LYS A 89 8.98 13.23 9.78
C LYS A 89 7.78 12.47 10.35
N GLU A 90 6.60 12.65 9.77
CA GLU A 90 5.38 11.95 10.17
C GLU A 90 5.53 10.45 9.97
N VAL A 91 6.10 10.01 8.84
CA VAL A 91 6.34 8.59 8.54
C VAL A 91 7.43 8.01 9.45
N GLU A 92 8.50 8.75 9.73
CA GLU A 92 9.59 8.31 10.61
C GLU A 92 9.09 7.94 12.01
N ALA A 93 7.99 8.55 12.48
CA ALA A 93 7.38 8.22 13.77
C ALA A 93 6.76 6.81 13.83
N PHE A 94 6.49 6.19 12.67
CA PHE A 94 5.86 4.88 12.55
C PHE A 94 6.83 3.76 12.14
N LEU A 95 8.09 4.09 11.95
CA LEU A 95 9.13 3.16 11.50
C LEU A 95 10.26 3.03 12.55
N PRO A 96 10.92 1.87 12.61
CA PRO A 96 12.15 1.73 13.37
C PRO A 96 13.22 2.70 12.88
N LYS A 97 13.99 3.24 13.83
CA LYS A 97 15.00 4.26 13.54
C LYS A 97 16.03 3.81 12.51
N ASP A 98 16.50 2.58 12.61
CA ASP A 98 17.48 2.01 11.67
C ASP A 98 16.94 1.80 10.27
N ALA A 99 15.63 1.55 10.11
CA ALA A 99 14.97 1.54 8.82
C ALA A 99 14.96 2.95 8.20
N CYS A 100 14.58 3.97 8.99
CA CYS A 100 14.60 5.36 8.55
C CYS A 100 15.98 5.82 8.08
N GLU A 101 17.04 5.42 8.79
CA GLU A 101 18.42 5.75 8.43
C GLU A 101 18.85 5.10 7.09
N ARG A 102 18.32 3.92 6.75
CA ARG A 102 18.62 3.21 5.50
C ARG A 102 17.79 3.68 4.29
N MET A 103 16.65 4.32 4.50
CA MET A 103 15.76 4.71 3.40
C MET A 103 16.38 5.72 2.42
N GLY A 104 17.21 6.65 2.91
CA GLY A 104 17.83 7.67 2.06
C GLY A 104 16.82 8.60 1.40
N ASP A 105 16.99 8.83 0.10
CA ASP A 105 16.12 9.65 -0.72
C ASP A 105 15.03 8.78 -1.36
N ILE A 106 13.78 9.21 -1.24
CA ILE A 106 12.60 8.60 -1.86
C ILE A 106 12.08 9.57 -2.91
N TYR A 107 12.00 9.12 -4.14
CA TYR A 107 11.51 9.90 -5.27
C TYR A 107 10.00 9.68 -5.45
N VAL A 108 9.27 10.77 -5.54
CA VAL A 108 7.80 10.78 -5.67
C VAL A 108 7.46 11.20 -7.09
N TYR A 109 6.87 10.29 -7.85
CA TYR A 109 6.50 10.47 -9.26
C TYR A 109 4.99 10.59 -9.41
N PRO A 110 4.46 11.77 -9.73
CA PRO A 110 3.08 11.91 -10.18
C PRO A 110 2.93 11.22 -11.54
N MET A 111 2.04 10.24 -11.61
CA MET A 111 1.76 9.52 -12.85
C MET A 111 0.27 9.19 -12.95
N LEU A 112 -0.22 9.08 -14.17
CA LEU A 112 -1.61 8.83 -14.49
C LEU A 112 -2.05 7.41 -14.15
N GLY A 113 -3.29 7.27 -13.71
CA GLY A 113 -3.99 6.01 -13.69
C GLY A 113 -3.58 5.02 -12.60
N MET A 114 -2.79 5.45 -11.62
CA MET A 114 -2.39 4.60 -10.50
C MET A 114 -2.74 5.27 -9.18
N GLY A 115 -3.49 4.58 -8.31
CA GLY A 115 -3.82 5.09 -6.98
C GLY A 115 -2.57 5.51 -6.20
N GLY A 116 -1.78 4.54 -5.78
CA GLY A 116 -0.47 4.70 -5.15
C GLY A 116 0.31 3.40 -5.24
N LEU A 117 1.61 3.48 -5.42
CA LEU A 117 2.49 2.32 -5.51
C LEU A 117 3.90 2.70 -5.08
N SER A 118 4.50 1.88 -4.22
CA SER A 118 5.91 2.00 -3.86
C SER A 118 6.76 0.95 -4.58
N LEU A 119 7.78 1.40 -5.33
CA LEU A 119 8.75 0.58 -6.06
C LEU A 119 10.16 0.92 -5.57
N GLY A 120 10.76 0.06 -4.76
CA GLY A 120 12.06 0.34 -4.16
C GLY A 120 12.08 1.66 -3.39
N ASN A 121 12.85 2.63 -3.85
CA ASN A 121 12.89 4.00 -3.32
C ASN A 121 12.04 5.00 -4.14
N LYS A 122 11.08 4.53 -4.91
CA LYS A 122 10.18 5.34 -5.71
C LYS A 122 8.74 5.15 -5.26
N ILE A 123 8.00 6.24 -5.24
CA ILE A 123 6.56 6.27 -5.03
C ILE A 123 5.94 6.83 -6.29
N VAL A 124 5.01 6.08 -6.85
CA VAL A 124 4.23 6.52 -8.00
C VAL A 124 2.79 6.70 -7.55
N PHE A 125 2.17 7.80 -7.91
CA PHE A 125 0.79 8.09 -7.54
C PHE A 125 0.05 8.84 -8.63
N ASP A 126 -1.26 8.67 -8.68
CA ASP A 126 -2.12 9.41 -9.60
C ASP A 126 -2.47 10.78 -8.99
N PRO A 127 -2.07 11.89 -9.61
CA PRO A 127 -2.48 13.20 -9.15
C PRO A 127 -3.91 13.57 -9.56
N SER A 128 -4.60 12.76 -10.35
CA SER A 128 -5.99 12.98 -10.71
C SER A 128 -6.93 12.49 -9.61
N PRO A 129 -8.17 13.05 -9.49
CA PRO A 129 -9.13 12.54 -8.55
C PRO A 129 -9.46 11.08 -8.86
N CYS A 130 -9.41 10.24 -7.83
CA CYS A 130 -9.79 8.84 -7.97
C CYS A 130 -11.27 8.73 -8.35
N PRO A 131 -11.62 7.94 -9.41
CA PRO A 131 -13.00 7.78 -9.84
C PRO A 131 -13.95 7.14 -8.80
N TRP A 132 -13.39 6.56 -7.73
CA TRP A 132 -14.14 6.00 -6.60
C TRP A 132 -14.64 7.05 -5.61
N TYR A 133 -14.23 8.30 -5.76
CA TYR A 133 -14.64 9.35 -4.84
C TYR A 133 -15.92 10.02 -5.36
N PRO A 134 -16.94 10.15 -4.51
CA PRO A 134 -18.14 10.83 -4.92
C PRO A 134 -17.80 12.28 -5.25
N ALA A 135 -17.85 12.61 -6.53
CA ALA A 135 -17.77 13.98 -7.01
C ALA A 135 -19.07 14.69 -6.68
N ASP A 136 -19.31 15.00 -5.40
CA ASP A 136 -20.41 15.91 -5.04
C ASP A 136 -20.01 17.39 -5.24
N GLY A 137 -18.79 17.62 -5.75
CA GLY A 137 -18.28 18.91 -6.18
C GLY A 137 -18.08 19.92 -5.06
N SER A 138 -18.32 19.58 -3.81
CA SER A 138 -18.40 20.55 -2.73
C SER A 138 -17.06 20.89 -2.09
N ASP A 139 -16.00 20.05 -2.22
CA ASP A 139 -14.69 20.34 -1.60
C ASP A 139 -13.54 19.55 -2.24
N GLU A 140 -13.27 19.79 -3.53
CA GLU A 140 -12.22 19.13 -4.29
C GLU A 140 -10.82 19.33 -3.68
N GLU A 141 -10.53 20.52 -3.13
CA GLU A 141 -9.24 20.82 -2.49
C GLU A 141 -9.05 20.02 -1.21
N LYS A 142 -10.12 19.85 -0.42
CA LYS A 142 -10.08 19.02 0.77
C LYS A 142 -9.84 17.56 0.42
N TYR A 143 -10.53 17.06 -0.59
CA TYR A 143 -10.34 15.70 -1.08
C TYR A 143 -8.91 15.43 -1.53
N LEU A 144 -8.37 16.31 -2.38
CA LEU A 144 -6.97 16.20 -2.81
C LEU A 144 -6.01 16.22 -1.62
N THR A 145 -6.29 17.10 -0.64
CA THR A 145 -5.51 17.16 0.59
C THR A 145 -5.57 15.83 1.33
N ASP A 146 -6.75 15.33 1.62
CA ASP A 146 -6.92 14.09 2.39
C ASP A 146 -6.29 12.90 1.67
N PHE A 147 -6.52 12.74 0.36
CA PHE A 147 -5.98 11.64 -0.45
C PHE A 147 -4.45 11.72 -0.58
N ILE A 148 -3.90 12.87 -0.96
CA ILE A 148 -2.46 13.06 -1.14
C ILE A 148 -1.72 12.91 0.21
N TYR A 149 -2.30 13.43 1.29
CA TYR A 149 -1.70 13.30 2.63
C TYR A 149 -1.70 11.85 3.11
N ALA A 150 -2.80 11.13 2.89
CA ALA A 150 -2.89 9.71 3.17
C ALA A 150 -1.79 8.95 2.43
N LEU A 151 -1.70 9.15 1.12
CA LEU A 151 -0.77 8.46 0.25
C LEU A 151 0.70 8.78 0.56
N PHE A 152 1.03 10.05 0.86
CA PHE A 152 2.41 10.45 1.20
C PHE A 152 2.85 10.00 2.59
N ARG A 153 1.97 9.42 3.38
CA ARG A 153 2.27 8.71 4.62
C ARG A 153 2.32 7.20 4.40
N HIS A 154 1.40 6.68 3.62
CA HIS A 154 1.22 5.25 3.36
C HIS A 154 2.39 4.66 2.56
N GLU A 155 2.65 5.18 1.38
CA GLU A 155 3.64 4.62 0.46
C GLU A 155 5.10 4.73 0.95
N PRO A 156 5.55 5.84 1.58
CA PRO A 156 6.87 5.87 2.19
C PRO A 156 7.03 4.88 3.35
N HIS A 157 5.94 4.59 4.08
CA HIS A 157 5.97 3.58 5.13
C HIS A 157 6.32 2.19 4.55
N HIS A 158 5.72 1.82 3.41
CA HIS A 158 6.08 0.58 2.71
C HIS A 158 7.56 0.53 2.33
N THR A 159 8.10 1.65 1.81
CA THR A 159 9.53 1.74 1.49
C THR A 159 10.41 1.50 2.72
N GLY A 160 10.01 2.03 3.88
CA GLY A 160 10.69 1.81 5.15
C GLY A 160 10.63 0.36 5.63
N CYS A 161 9.47 -0.26 5.53
CA CYS A 161 9.30 -1.66 5.91
C CYS A 161 10.13 -2.61 5.06
N ARG A 162 10.31 -2.30 3.76
CA ARG A 162 11.21 -3.08 2.88
C ARG A 162 12.68 -3.00 3.29
N GLN A 163 13.10 -1.95 4.01
CA GLN A 163 14.45 -1.89 4.61
C GLN A 163 14.62 -2.86 5.79
N ILE A 164 13.52 -3.31 6.39
CA ILE A 164 13.51 -4.28 7.48
C ILE A 164 13.47 -5.69 6.89
N ARG A 165 12.52 -5.92 6.00
CA ARG A 165 12.28 -7.24 5.39
C ARG A 165 11.82 -7.06 3.93
N PRO A 166 12.50 -7.73 2.97
CA PRO A 166 12.03 -7.77 1.59
C PRO A 166 10.62 -8.38 1.50
N ILE A 167 9.82 -7.86 0.58
CA ILE A 167 8.51 -8.42 0.27
C ILE A 167 8.69 -9.31 -0.94
N PRO A 168 8.33 -10.61 -0.86
CA PRO A 168 8.42 -11.49 -2.01
C PRO A 168 7.45 -11.07 -3.11
N THR A 169 7.87 -11.20 -4.34
CA THR A 169 6.98 -11.10 -5.51
C THR A 169 6.07 -12.33 -5.58
N LEU A 170 4.96 -12.23 -6.30
CA LEU A 170 4.06 -13.38 -6.48
C LEU A 170 4.76 -14.57 -7.18
N ALA A 171 5.75 -14.30 -8.04
CA ALA A 171 6.53 -15.31 -8.72
C ALA A 171 7.48 -16.08 -7.78
N GLU A 172 7.83 -15.51 -6.63
CA GLU A 172 8.68 -16.16 -5.63
C GLU A 172 7.90 -17.09 -4.68
N LEU A 173 6.56 -16.99 -4.66
CA LEU A 173 5.71 -17.85 -3.83
C LEU A 173 5.55 -19.21 -4.50
N ARG A 174 6.18 -20.25 -3.95
CA ARG A 174 6.29 -21.58 -4.56
C ARG A 174 5.41 -22.64 -3.91
N ASN A 175 5.09 -22.45 -2.63
CA ASN A 175 4.39 -23.43 -1.80
C ASN A 175 3.50 -22.74 -0.77
N LEU A 176 2.72 -23.53 -0.03
CA LEU A 176 1.80 -23.03 0.98
C LEU A 176 2.50 -22.33 2.15
N GLY A 177 3.74 -22.71 2.46
CA GLY A 177 4.55 -22.04 3.49
C GLY A 177 4.91 -20.62 3.09
N ASP A 178 5.35 -20.41 1.84
CA ASP A 178 5.63 -19.09 1.28
C ASP A 178 4.36 -18.21 1.26
N LEU A 179 3.23 -18.80 0.86
CA LEU A 179 1.94 -18.11 0.81
C LEU A 179 1.49 -17.66 2.20
N ALA A 180 1.63 -18.52 3.22
CA ALA A 180 1.31 -18.20 4.61
C ALA A 180 2.16 -17.06 5.16
N ALA A 181 3.48 -17.13 4.92
CA ALA A 181 4.42 -16.09 5.36
C ALA A 181 4.13 -14.74 4.67
N SER A 182 3.90 -14.78 3.35
CA SER A 182 3.57 -13.59 2.56
C SER A 182 2.25 -12.96 3.03
N MET A 183 1.22 -13.76 3.29
CA MET A 183 -0.08 -13.26 3.79
C MET A 183 0.08 -12.54 5.14
N ALA A 184 0.80 -13.13 6.08
CA ALA A 184 1.06 -12.49 7.37
C ALA A 184 1.89 -11.21 7.22
N GLN A 185 2.88 -11.20 6.33
CA GLN A 185 3.70 -10.02 6.04
C GLN A 185 2.90 -8.87 5.44
N HIS A 186 1.99 -9.15 4.51
CA HIS A 186 1.14 -8.10 3.93
C HIS A 186 0.18 -7.51 4.96
N MET A 187 -0.40 -8.30 5.86
CA MET A 187 -1.22 -7.76 6.95
C MET A 187 -0.41 -6.84 7.88
N GLN A 188 0.81 -7.23 8.23
CA GLN A 188 1.70 -6.37 9.02
C GLN A 188 2.03 -5.07 8.29
N LEU A 189 2.39 -5.15 7.02
CA LEU A 189 2.79 -4.04 6.18
C LEU A 189 1.66 -3.03 5.97
N GLU A 190 0.51 -3.49 5.49
CA GLU A 190 -0.65 -2.66 5.19
C GLU A 190 -1.30 -2.09 6.46
N GLY A 191 -1.33 -2.88 7.53
CA GLY A 191 -1.80 -2.41 8.83
C GLY A 191 -0.96 -1.26 9.38
N GLY A 192 0.37 -1.39 9.32
CA GLY A 192 1.30 -0.32 9.71
C GLY A 192 1.16 0.92 8.84
N ALA A 193 1.07 0.76 7.52
CA ALA A 193 0.88 1.86 6.58
C ALA A 193 -0.47 2.58 6.78
N THR A 194 -1.56 1.83 7.04
CA THR A 194 -2.87 2.39 7.37
C THR A 194 -2.85 3.22 8.66
N LEU A 195 -2.15 2.76 9.69
CA LEU A 195 -1.99 3.54 10.93
C LEU A 195 -1.11 4.78 10.72
N CYS A 196 -0.07 4.68 9.90
CA CYS A 196 0.75 5.81 9.50
C CYS A 196 -0.06 6.84 8.70
N GLU A 197 -0.84 6.41 7.72
CA GLU A 197 -1.77 7.24 6.96
C GLU A 197 -2.69 8.03 7.87
N LYS A 198 -3.33 7.37 8.84
CA LYS A 198 -4.25 7.96 9.82
C LYS A 198 -3.55 8.74 10.94
N GLN A 199 -2.22 8.77 10.98
CA GLN A 199 -1.41 9.31 12.07
C GLN A 199 -1.84 8.78 13.45
N CYS A 200 -2.19 7.48 13.50
CA CYS A 200 -2.72 6.82 14.68
C CYS A 200 -1.68 5.86 15.28
N GLN A 201 -0.98 6.27 16.33
CA GLN A 201 -0.01 5.42 17.05
C GLN A 201 -0.69 4.42 17.99
N ALA A 202 -1.82 4.81 18.57
CA ALA A 202 -2.61 3.97 19.44
C ALA A 202 -4.02 4.56 19.58
N ARG A 203 -5.01 3.67 19.67
CA ARG A 203 -6.38 4.00 20.07
C ARG A 203 -7.01 2.78 20.72
N THR A 204 -8.03 3.02 21.53
CA THR A 204 -8.85 1.93 22.07
C THR A 204 -9.78 1.40 20.98
N LEU A 205 -9.77 0.09 20.76
CA LEU A 205 -10.71 -0.59 19.89
C LEU A 205 -12.09 -0.62 20.59
N ALA A 206 -13.14 -0.27 19.84
CA ALA A 206 -14.51 -0.40 20.35
C ALA A 206 -14.90 -1.88 20.44
N ASP A 207 -15.89 -2.21 21.29
CA ASP A 207 -16.34 -3.60 21.49
C ASP A 207 -16.77 -4.27 20.19
N THR A 208 -17.46 -3.55 19.30
CA THR A 208 -17.85 -4.05 17.98
C THR A 208 -16.66 -4.31 17.08
N GLU A 209 -15.62 -3.48 17.12
CA GLU A 209 -14.38 -3.70 16.40
C GLU A 209 -13.63 -4.92 16.93
N LEU A 210 -13.61 -5.09 18.25
CA LEU A 210 -13.01 -6.26 18.91
C LEU A 210 -13.73 -7.56 18.51
N GLU A 211 -15.06 -7.57 18.49
CA GLU A 211 -15.84 -8.76 18.11
C GLU A 211 -15.65 -9.12 16.64
N CYS A 212 -15.79 -8.16 15.74
CA CYS A 212 -15.60 -8.39 14.29
C CYS A 212 -14.16 -8.77 13.96
N GLY A 213 -13.19 -8.01 14.47
CA GLY A 213 -11.77 -8.25 14.21
C GLY A 213 -11.29 -9.57 14.81
N ALA A 214 -11.77 -9.95 16.00
CA ALA A 214 -11.44 -11.24 16.60
C ALA A 214 -11.99 -12.41 15.77
N HIS A 215 -13.19 -12.29 15.23
CA HIS A 215 -13.76 -13.31 14.35
C HIS A 215 -12.95 -13.49 13.08
N GLU A 216 -12.63 -12.40 12.40
CA GLU A 216 -11.83 -12.41 11.16
C GLU A 216 -10.40 -12.92 11.39
N LEU A 217 -9.77 -12.48 12.50
CA LEU A 217 -8.44 -12.93 12.86
C LEU A 217 -8.41 -14.45 13.11
N LYS A 218 -9.41 -15.01 13.76
CA LYS A 218 -9.52 -16.47 13.96
C LYS A 218 -9.60 -17.20 12.63
N GLN A 219 -10.48 -16.77 11.74
CA GLN A 219 -10.64 -17.38 10.42
C GLN A 219 -9.34 -17.33 9.62
N CYS A 220 -8.71 -16.15 9.55
CA CYS A 220 -7.45 -15.97 8.84
C CYS A 220 -6.33 -16.82 9.42
N TYR A 221 -6.21 -16.84 10.77
CA TYR A 221 -5.19 -17.62 11.47
C TYR A 221 -5.36 -19.12 11.22
N GLU A 222 -6.58 -19.64 11.22
CA GLU A 222 -6.87 -21.06 10.95
C GLU A 222 -6.45 -21.46 9.54
N VAL A 223 -6.68 -20.61 8.52
CA VAL A 223 -6.24 -20.83 7.16
C VAL A 223 -4.71 -20.86 7.08
N ILE A 224 -4.05 -19.84 7.64
CA ILE A 224 -2.59 -19.76 7.67
C ILE A 224 -2.00 -20.99 8.38
N GLN A 225 -2.58 -21.41 9.49
CA GLN A 225 -2.13 -22.63 10.19
C GLN A 225 -2.37 -23.93 9.36
N ALA A 226 -3.44 -23.97 8.57
CA ALA A 226 -3.67 -25.08 7.65
C ALA A 226 -2.61 -25.14 6.55
N TRP A 227 -2.22 -24.01 5.99
CA TRP A 227 -1.13 -23.90 5.02
C TRP A 227 0.21 -24.29 5.63
N LEU A 228 0.54 -23.78 6.82
CA LEU A 228 1.80 -24.11 7.49
C LEU A 228 1.95 -25.61 7.83
N ARG A 229 0.83 -26.33 8.09
CA ARG A 229 0.87 -27.80 8.27
C ARG A 229 1.20 -28.57 6.99
N LYS A 230 1.09 -27.92 5.84
CA LYS A 230 1.34 -28.44 4.50
C LYS A 230 2.31 -27.54 3.74
N ALA A 231 3.30 -26.99 4.46
CA ALA A 231 4.14 -25.92 3.95
C ALA A 231 4.81 -26.20 2.62
N ASP A 232 5.17 -27.48 2.35
CA ASP A 232 5.84 -27.90 1.12
C ASP A 232 4.88 -28.24 -0.04
N ASP A 233 3.54 -28.24 0.20
CA ASP A 233 2.55 -28.54 -0.83
C ASP A 233 2.46 -27.38 -1.85
N GLU A 234 2.11 -27.73 -3.09
CA GLU A 234 1.83 -26.76 -4.15
C GLU A 234 0.59 -25.91 -3.82
N ILE A 235 0.62 -24.67 -4.28
CA ILE A 235 -0.48 -23.69 -4.07
C ILE A 235 -1.61 -24.03 -5.06
N SER A 236 -2.78 -24.39 -4.54
CA SER A 236 -3.97 -24.62 -5.36
C SER A 236 -4.60 -23.30 -5.83
N LYS A 237 -5.56 -23.41 -6.75
CA LYS A 237 -6.34 -22.24 -7.17
C LYS A 237 -7.13 -21.63 -6.01
N GLU A 238 -7.73 -22.46 -5.17
CA GLU A 238 -8.52 -22.04 -4.01
C GLU A 238 -7.66 -21.30 -2.99
N ASP A 239 -6.39 -21.70 -2.81
CA ASP A 239 -5.44 -21.00 -1.95
C ASP A 239 -5.09 -19.63 -2.52
N TRP A 240 -4.87 -19.51 -3.82
CA TRP A 240 -4.68 -18.23 -4.50
C TRP A 240 -5.92 -17.34 -4.41
N ASP A 241 -7.11 -17.87 -4.62
CA ASP A 241 -8.36 -17.12 -4.52
C ASP A 241 -8.54 -16.56 -3.10
N TYR A 242 -8.18 -17.31 -2.05
CA TYR A 242 -8.18 -16.81 -0.68
C TYR A 242 -7.10 -15.75 -0.45
N TYR A 243 -5.88 -15.97 -0.94
CA TYR A 243 -4.79 -14.99 -0.81
C TYR A 243 -5.16 -13.64 -1.43
N TYR A 244 -5.81 -13.62 -2.58
CA TYR A 244 -6.26 -12.39 -3.23
C TYR A 244 -7.35 -11.62 -2.44
N THR A 245 -7.98 -12.22 -1.42
CA THR A 245 -8.86 -11.46 -0.52
C THR A 245 -8.15 -10.37 0.27
N LEU A 246 -6.81 -10.41 0.34
CA LEU A 246 -6.00 -9.37 0.99
C LEU A 246 -6.27 -7.98 0.41
N TRP A 247 -6.41 -7.89 -0.92
CA TRP A 247 -6.57 -6.62 -1.64
C TRP A 247 -7.94 -6.44 -2.31
N GLY A 248 -8.78 -7.48 -2.35
CA GLY A 248 -10.10 -7.43 -2.95
C GLY A 248 -11.09 -6.57 -2.18
N GLU A 249 -12.39 -6.75 -2.45
CA GLU A 249 -13.48 -5.99 -1.80
C GLU A 249 -13.40 -5.96 -0.27
N LYS A 250 -12.82 -7.00 0.34
CA LYS A 250 -12.68 -7.10 1.80
C LYS A 250 -11.55 -6.24 2.36
N GLN A 251 -10.56 -5.89 1.55
CA GLN A 251 -9.34 -5.17 1.98
C GLN A 251 -8.76 -5.73 3.28
N LEU A 252 -8.62 -7.06 3.31
CA LEU A 252 -8.31 -7.79 4.54
C LEU A 252 -6.95 -7.39 5.13
N SER A 253 -5.93 -7.15 4.28
CA SER A 253 -4.62 -6.74 4.73
C SER A 253 -4.63 -5.41 5.48
N TYR A 254 -5.38 -4.44 5.00
CA TYR A 254 -5.51 -3.11 5.62
C TYR A 254 -6.24 -3.19 6.96
N ARG A 255 -7.45 -3.71 6.92
CA ARG A 255 -8.38 -3.70 8.06
C ARG A 255 -7.95 -4.65 9.17
N LEU A 256 -7.60 -5.90 8.82
CA LEU A 256 -7.15 -6.88 9.79
C LEU A 256 -5.74 -6.57 10.29
N GLY A 257 -4.86 -6.05 9.43
CA GLY A 257 -3.54 -5.60 9.82
C GLY A 257 -3.58 -4.44 10.82
N GLU A 258 -4.40 -3.41 10.59
CA GLU A 258 -4.65 -2.34 11.55
C GLU A 258 -5.17 -2.89 12.88
N PHE A 259 -6.16 -3.77 12.84
CA PHE A 259 -6.74 -4.40 14.03
C PHE A 259 -5.70 -5.16 14.85
N ILE A 260 -4.87 -5.99 14.22
CA ILE A 260 -3.81 -6.77 14.87
C ILE A 260 -2.86 -5.86 15.64
N ILE A 261 -2.37 -4.81 15.00
CA ILE A 261 -1.40 -3.89 15.60
C ILE A 261 -2.02 -3.14 16.78
N LEU A 262 -3.23 -2.59 16.62
CA LEU A 262 -3.93 -1.86 17.65
C LEU A 262 -4.28 -2.78 18.86
N LEU A 263 -4.69 -4.02 18.60
CA LEU A 263 -4.96 -5.00 19.64
C LEU A 263 -3.72 -5.25 20.50
N LEU A 264 -2.57 -5.49 19.88
CA LEU A 264 -1.32 -5.77 20.60
C LEU A 264 -0.82 -4.55 21.39
N ILE A 265 -0.97 -3.34 20.86
CA ILE A 265 -0.67 -2.10 21.57
C ILE A 265 -1.62 -1.94 22.78
N GLN A 266 -2.92 -2.12 22.58
CA GLN A 266 -3.92 -2.02 23.65
C GLN A 266 -3.71 -3.07 24.76
N CYS A 267 -3.26 -4.25 24.40
CA CYS A 267 -2.93 -5.32 25.34
C CYS A 267 -1.60 -5.09 26.08
N GLY A 268 -0.77 -4.15 25.62
CA GLY A 268 0.55 -3.88 26.17
C GLY A 268 1.61 -4.90 25.75
N ASP A 269 1.32 -5.72 24.75
CA ASP A 269 2.26 -6.72 24.21
C ASP A 269 3.34 -6.08 23.34
N VAL A 270 3.04 -4.93 22.73
CA VAL A 270 3.96 -4.04 22.03
C VAL A 270 3.72 -2.59 22.43
N LYS A 271 4.69 -1.70 22.23
CA LYS A 271 4.59 -0.30 22.66
C LYS A 271 4.19 0.66 21.55
N SER A 272 4.48 0.31 20.30
CA SER A 272 4.28 1.19 19.14
C SER A 272 4.08 0.39 17.85
N VAL A 273 3.61 1.08 16.81
CA VAL A 273 3.55 0.53 15.45
C VAL A 273 4.94 0.11 14.98
N ALA A 274 5.96 0.92 15.24
CA ALA A 274 7.35 0.62 14.86
C ALA A 274 7.87 -0.69 15.46
N ASP A 275 7.48 -1.01 16.71
CA ASP A 275 7.84 -2.30 17.34
C ASP A 275 7.19 -3.49 16.59
N CYS A 276 5.97 -3.31 16.10
CA CYS A 276 5.32 -4.34 15.30
C CYS A 276 6.06 -4.60 13.99
N MET A 277 6.63 -3.57 13.35
CA MET A 277 7.30 -3.72 12.05
C MET A 277 8.57 -4.55 12.10
N VAL A 278 9.26 -4.63 13.23
CA VAL A 278 10.47 -5.46 13.39
C VAL A 278 10.18 -6.92 13.74
N MET A 279 8.97 -7.23 14.18
CA MET A 279 8.59 -8.60 14.55
C MET A 279 8.46 -9.50 13.31
N GLU A 280 8.70 -10.79 13.51
CA GLU A 280 8.36 -11.77 12.46
C GLU A 280 6.85 -11.78 12.23
N PRO A 281 6.36 -11.68 10.98
CA PRO A 281 4.94 -11.52 10.68
C PRO A 281 4.05 -12.63 11.25
N LEU A 282 4.50 -13.88 11.15
CA LEU A 282 3.79 -15.03 11.71
C LEU A 282 3.74 -15.00 13.25
N ASP A 283 4.79 -14.50 13.90
CA ASP A 283 4.80 -14.35 15.36
C ASP A 283 3.87 -13.22 15.79
N LEU A 284 3.85 -12.09 15.08
CA LEU A 284 2.90 -11.00 15.31
C LEU A 284 1.46 -11.50 15.24
N LEU A 285 1.13 -12.24 14.18
CA LEU A 285 -0.19 -12.84 13.98
C LEU A 285 -0.56 -13.82 15.10
N LYS A 286 0.38 -14.67 15.50
CA LYS A 286 0.21 -15.64 16.60
C LYS A 286 -0.01 -14.93 17.93
N MET A 287 0.74 -13.87 18.22
CA MET A 287 0.54 -13.07 19.45
C MET A 287 -0.85 -12.45 19.49
N ALA A 288 -1.31 -11.86 18.37
CA ALA A 288 -2.65 -11.30 18.29
C ALA A 288 -3.75 -12.37 18.48
N TYR A 289 -3.58 -13.54 17.87
CA TYR A 289 -4.49 -14.67 18.08
C TYR A 289 -4.52 -15.14 19.53
N THR A 290 -3.39 -15.14 20.22
CA THR A 290 -3.30 -15.48 21.65
C THR A 290 -4.01 -14.42 22.49
N ALA A 291 -3.75 -13.14 22.21
CA ALA A 291 -4.35 -12.02 22.96
C ALA A 291 -5.89 -12.04 22.91
N ILE A 292 -6.52 -12.34 21.76
CA ILE A 292 -7.98 -12.44 21.68
C ILE A 292 -8.56 -13.63 22.46
N ASN A 293 -7.83 -14.74 22.53
CA ASN A 293 -8.30 -15.93 23.26
C ASN A 293 -8.16 -15.79 24.78
N GLU A 294 -7.13 -15.12 25.26
CA GLU A 294 -6.87 -14.95 26.70
C GLU A 294 -7.65 -13.79 27.30
N LYS A 295 -7.66 -12.63 26.62
CA LYS A 295 -8.17 -11.36 27.17
C LYS A 295 -9.65 -11.10 26.84
N CYS A 296 -10.15 -11.57 25.69
CA CYS A 296 -11.59 -11.48 25.38
C CYS A 296 -12.45 -12.43 26.25
N LEU A 297 -11.85 -13.47 26.85
CA LEU A 297 -12.55 -14.37 27.77
C LEU A 297 -12.63 -13.83 29.21
N GLU A 298 -11.70 -12.99 29.64
CA GLU A 298 -11.67 -12.42 30.99
C GLU A 298 -12.70 -11.31 31.21
N ASN A 299 -13.02 -10.54 30.16
CA ASN A 299 -14.04 -9.48 30.25
C ASN A 299 -15.50 -9.97 30.16
N ARG A 300 -15.73 -11.28 30.06
CA ARG A 300 -17.06 -11.91 30.06
C ARG A 300 -17.40 -12.59 31.40
N LYS A 301 -16.53 -12.43 32.40
CA LYS A 301 -16.80 -12.84 33.79
C LYS A 301 -17.04 -11.63 34.68
#